data_f6792c9d62700a3e49abee3cf2d725a9
#
_entry.id   f6792c9d62700a3e49abee3cf2d725a9
#
_cell.length_a   1.000
_cell.length_b   1.000
_cell.length_c   1.000
_cell.angle_alpha   90.00
_cell.angle_beta   90.00
_cell.angle_gamma   90.00
#
_symmetry.space_group_name_H-M   'P 1'
#
loop_
_entity.id
_entity.type
_entity.pdbx_description
1 polymer ?
#
loop_
_entity_poly.entity_id
_entity_poly.type
_entity_poly.pdbx_seq_one_letter_code
_entity_poly.pdbx_strand_id
1 'polypeptide(L)'
;MPVLVAADMFAEKLLANADRCQDRATAYRDAIDLGILIGIYGRIPAQARVKAQTAYGPDIQNKVAWVANKLQDQDELRNAAEVLQMNPDMAAKAISALRDEAIRLWPDAGIRRDDPHE
;
A
#
# COMPACT_ATOMS: atom_id res chain seq x y z
N MET A 1 -7.57 20.00 -3.76
CA MET A 1 -7.61 19.54 -2.38
C MET A 1 -6.38 20.01 -1.62
N PRO A 2 -6.54 20.52 -0.40
CA PRO A 2 -5.40 20.96 0.39
C PRO A 2 -4.44 19.81 0.69
N VAL A 3 -3.14 20.11 0.69
CA VAL A 3 -2.09 19.13 0.95
C VAL A 3 -2.25 18.46 2.31
N LEU A 4 -2.69 19.23 3.32
CA LEU A 4 -2.90 18.69 4.67
C LEU A 4 -3.94 17.58 4.69
N VAL A 5 -5.02 17.72 3.91
CA VAL A 5 -6.06 16.68 3.85
C VAL A 5 -5.52 15.42 3.21
N ALA A 6 -4.74 15.57 2.13
CA ALA A 6 -4.11 14.42 1.48
C ALA A 6 -3.15 13.72 2.43
N ALA A 7 -2.31 14.48 3.15
CA ALA A 7 -1.38 13.90 4.12
C ALA A 7 -2.11 13.11 5.20
N ASP A 8 -3.22 13.63 5.69
CA ASP A 8 -4.02 12.94 6.72
C ASP A 8 -4.62 11.64 6.20
N MET A 9 -5.11 11.64 4.96
CA MET A 9 -5.65 10.42 4.34
C MET A 9 -4.57 9.35 4.20
N PHE A 10 -3.38 9.74 3.73
CA PHE A 10 -2.27 8.80 3.62
C PHE A 10 -1.86 8.25 4.98
N ALA A 11 -1.76 9.12 6.00
CA ALA A 11 -1.38 8.69 7.34
C ALA A 11 -2.39 7.69 7.90
N GLU A 12 -3.68 7.96 7.76
CA GLU A 12 -4.72 7.04 8.21
C GLU A 12 -4.61 5.67 7.55
N LYS A 13 -4.37 5.64 6.23
CA LYS A 13 -4.26 4.38 5.51
C LYS A 13 -3.00 3.63 5.86
N LEU A 14 -1.89 4.32 6.09
CA LEU A 14 -0.66 3.69 6.55
C LEU A 14 -0.86 3.03 7.92
N LEU A 15 -1.52 3.74 8.85
CA LEU A 15 -1.80 3.20 10.18
C LEU A 15 -2.78 2.02 10.10
N ALA A 16 -3.83 2.16 9.33
CA ALA A 16 -4.82 1.10 9.17
C ALA A 16 -4.20 -0.14 8.52
N ASN A 17 -3.32 0.05 7.54
CA ASN A 17 -2.62 -1.06 6.92
C ASN A 17 -1.73 -1.78 7.94
N ALA A 18 -1.02 -1.04 8.78
CA ALA A 18 -0.18 -1.65 9.81
C ALA A 18 -0.99 -2.50 10.77
N ASP A 19 -2.21 -2.05 11.10
CA ASP A 19 -3.09 -2.80 11.99
C ASP A 19 -3.74 -4.01 11.33
N ARG A 20 -4.12 -3.91 10.07
CA ARG A 20 -5.07 -4.85 9.47
C ARG A 20 -4.60 -5.54 8.20
N CYS A 21 -3.37 -5.29 7.74
CA CYS A 21 -2.95 -5.84 6.44
C CYS A 21 -2.97 -7.37 6.41
N GLN A 22 -2.84 -8.01 7.58
CA GLN A 22 -2.85 -9.46 7.67
C GLN A 22 -4.22 -10.05 7.96
N ASP A 23 -5.24 -9.20 8.08
CA ASP A 23 -6.62 -9.64 8.30
C ASP A 23 -7.28 -9.85 6.94
N ARG A 24 -7.51 -11.11 6.59
CA ARG A 24 -8.09 -11.47 5.30
C ARG A 24 -9.51 -10.96 5.13
N ALA A 25 -10.22 -10.69 6.23
CA ALA A 25 -11.58 -10.14 6.15
C ALA A 25 -11.61 -8.76 5.55
N THR A 26 -10.52 -7.99 5.67
CA THR A 26 -10.43 -6.65 5.05
C THR A 26 -9.93 -6.72 3.60
N ALA A 27 -9.50 -7.89 3.13
CA ALA A 27 -9.03 -8.13 1.76
C ALA A 27 -7.97 -7.11 1.31
N TYR A 28 -7.11 -6.71 2.25
CA TYR A 28 -6.01 -5.77 1.96
C TYR A 28 -6.50 -4.39 1.50
N ARG A 29 -7.67 -4.00 1.93
CA ARG A 29 -8.34 -2.79 1.48
C ARG A 29 -7.48 -1.55 1.66
N ASP A 30 -6.83 -1.43 2.83
CA ASP A 30 -6.04 -0.23 3.13
C ASP A 30 -4.83 -0.11 2.20
N ALA A 31 -4.21 -1.22 1.83
CA ALA A 31 -3.10 -1.21 0.88
C ALA A 31 -3.55 -0.79 -0.51
N ILE A 32 -4.69 -1.29 -0.95
CA ILE A 32 -5.25 -0.93 -2.25
C ILE A 32 -5.63 0.56 -2.24
N ASP A 33 -6.25 1.03 -1.16
CA ASP A 33 -6.57 2.45 -1.02
C ASP A 33 -5.32 3.33 -1.06
N LEU A 34 -4.23 2.90 -0.42
CA LEU A 34 -2.95 3.60 -0.50
C LEU A 34 -2.47 3.71 -1.95
N GLY A 35 -2.55 2.60 -2.68
CA GLY A 35 -2.15 2.60 -4.09
C GLY A 35 -2.99 3.55 -4.94
N ILE A 36 -4.29 3.61 -4.68
CA ILE A 36 -5.17 4.53 -5.38
C ILE A 36 -4.79 5.98 -5.06
N LEU A 37 -4.54 6.29 -3.79
CA LEU A 37 -4.10 7.63 -3.40
C LEU A 37 -2.79 8.01 -4.06
N ILE A 38 -1.84 7.09 -4.15
CA ILE A 38 -0.57 7.34 -4.83
C ILE A 38 -0.83 7.63 -6.31
N GLY A 39 -1.74 6.92 -6.94
CA GLY A 39 -2.12 7.17 -8.33
C GLY A 39 -2.69 8.57 -8.54
N ILE A 40 -3.43 9.08 -7.56
CA ILE A 40 -4.05 10.41 -7.64
C ILE A 40 -3.03 11.51 -7.35
N TYR A 41 -2.23 11.35 -6.31
CA TYR A 41 -1.35 12.42 -5.80
C TYR A 41 0.12 12.24 -6.18
N GLY A 42 0.50 11.08 -6.67
CA GLY A 42 1.84 10.78 -7.15
C GLY A 42 2.79 10.19 -6.14
N ARG A 43 2.70 10.59 -4.88
CA ARG A 43 3.63 10.14 -3.83
C ARG A 43 2.96 10.16 -2.47
N ILE A 44 3.50 9.35 -1.56
CA ILE A 44 3.14 9.45 -0.14
C ILE A 44 3.82 10.70 0.41
N PRO A 45 3.07 11.67 0.94
CA PRO A 45 3.68 12.88 1.51
C PRO A 45 4.59 12.52 2.69
N ALA A 46 5.73 13.22 2.78
CA ALA A 46 6.68 13.00 3.88
C ALA A 46 6.01 13.20 5.24
N GLN A 47 5.11 14.18 5.36
CA GLN A 47 4.37 14.43 6.59
C GLN A 47 3.55 13.23 7.02
N ALA A 48 2.91 12.55 6.08
CA ALA A 48 2.10 11.36 6.37
C ALA A 48 2.99 10.23 6.85
N ARG A 49 4.11 10.02 6.17
CA ARG A 49 5.06 8.97 6.53
C ARG A 49 5.62 9.18 7.92
N VAL A 50 6.07 10.41 8.23
CA VAL A 50 6.61 10.74 9.54
C VAL A 50 5.56 10.54 10.62
N LYS A 51 4.34 11.02 10.40
CA LYS A 51 3.24 10.88 11.36
C LYS A 51 2.96 9.41 11.67
N ALA A 52 2.86 8.59 10.65
CA ALA A 52 2.57 7.17 10.83
C ALA A 52 3.72 6.46 11.54
N GLN A 53 4.96 6.73 11.13
CA GLN A 53 6.13 6.10 11.73
C GLN A 53 6.37 6.54 13.17
N THR A 54 5.99 7.76 13.52
CA THR A 54 6.04 8.22 14.91
C THR A 54 5.11 7.40 15.79
N ALA A 55 3.96 7.01 15.26
CA ALA A 55 2.98 6.22 16.01
C ALA A 55 3.36 4.74 16.12
N TYR A 56 3.85 4.14 15.02
CA TYR A 56 4.04 2.67 14.95
C TYR A 56 5.48 2.25 14.66
N GLY A 57 6.39 3.19 14.47
CA GLY A 57 7.79 2.87 14.19
C GLY A 57 7.98 2.10 12.89
N PRO A 58 8.93 1.14 12.86
CA PRO A 58 9.25 0.42 11.63
C PRO A 58 8.15 -0.52 11.14
N ASP A 59 7.13 -0.77 11.96
CA ASP A 59 6.00 -1.60 11.52
C ASP A 59 5.29 -1.03 10.31
N ILE A 60 5.30 0.29 10.14
CA ILE A 60 4.67 0.92 8.98
C ILE A 60 5.29 0.36 7.69
N GLN A 61 6.61 0.44 7.57
CA GLN A 61 7.29 -0.02 6.37
C GLN A 61 7.26 -1.54 6.24
N ASN A 62 7.36 -2.25 7.36
CA ASN A 62 7.35 -3.72 7.34
C ASN A 62 6.00 -4.24 6.83
N LYS A 63 4.91 -3.63 7.27
CA LYS A 63 3.57 -4.06 6.85
C LYS A 63 3.25 -3.66 5.41
N VAL A 64 3.73 -2.51 4.96
CA VAL A 64 3.59 -2.15 3.55
C VAL A 64 4.37 -3.15 2.68
N ALA A 65 5.60 -3.48 3.09
CA ALA A 65 6.41 -4.46 2.36
C ALA A 65 5.73 -5.83 2.32
N TRP A 66 5.18 -6.26 3.46
CA TRP A 66 4.50 -7.55 3.54
C TRP A 66 3.33 -7.63 2.55
N VAL A 67 2.47 -6.62 2.55
CA VAL A 67 1.29 -6.66 1.68
C VAL A 67 1.65 -6.49 0.21
N ALA A 68 2.66 -5.66 -0.09
CA ALA A 68 3.12 -5.49 -1.46
C ALA A 68 3.65 -6.80 -2.03
N ASN A 69 4.37 -7.57 -1.22
CA ASN A 69 4.86 -8.88 -1.62
C ASN A 69 3.72 -9.90 -1.74
N LYS A 70 2.81 -9.89 -0.79
CA LYS A 70 1.66 -10.82 -0.78
C LYS A 70 0.82 -10.67 -2.03
N LEU A 71 0.55 -9.44 -2.45
CA LEU A 71 -0.32 -9.16 -3.58
C LEU A 71 0.41 -9.21 -4.93
N GLN A 72 1.65 -9.65 -4.96
CA GLN A 72 2.27 -10.07 -6.21
C GLN A 72 1.73 -11.43 -6.67
N ASP A 73 1.14 -12.20 -5.77
CA ASP A 73 0.43 -13.42 -6.12
C ASP A 73 -0.86 -13.04 -6.85
N GLN A 74 -0.98 -13.47 -8.10
CA GLN A 74 -2.12 -13.09 -8.95
C GLN A 74 -3.44 -13.62 -8.39
N ASP A 75 -3.44 -14.80 -7.80
CA ASP A 75 -4.66 -15.36 -7.23
C ASP A 75 -5.11 -14.58 -5.99
N GLU A 76 -4.16 -14.19 -5.13
CA GLU A 76 -4.47 -13.38 -3.95
C GLU A 76 -5.04 -12.02 -4.37
N LEU A 77 -4.42 -11.39 -5.36
CA LEU A 77 -4.87 -10.09 -5.85
C LEU A 77 -6.27 -10.17 -6.46
N ARG A 78 -6.51 -11.18 -7.28
CA ARG A 78 -7.82 -11.39 -7.91
C ARG A 78 -8.89 -11.63 -6.86
N ASN A 79 -8.59 -12.45 -5.85
CA ASN A 79 -9.51 -12.73 -4.77
C ASN A 79 -9.84 -11.47 -3.96
N ALA A 80 -8.83 -10.66 -3.69
CA ALA A 80 -9.04 -9.39 -2.98
C ALA A 80 -9.95 -8.45 -3.78
N ALA A 81 -9.70 -8.33 -5.08
CA ALA A 81 -10.53 -7.50 -5.95
C ALA A 81 -11.99 -7.98 -5.96
N GLU A 82 -12.18 -9.28 -5.99
CA GLU A 82 -13.52 -9.86 -5.98
C GLU A 82 -14.24 -9.56 -4.67
N VAL A 83 -13.58 -9.75 -3.53
CA VAL A 83 -14.16 -9.47 -2.23
C VAL A 83 -14.53 -7.99 -2.10
N LEU A 84 -13.69 -7.10 -2.60
CA LEU A 84 -13.91 -5.65 -2.55
C LEU A 84 -14.83 -5.16 -3.66
N GLN A 85 -15.27 -6.04 -4.55
CA GLN A 85 -16.15 -5.72 -5.67
C GLN A 85 -15.55 -4.64 -6.56
N MET A 86 -14.27 -4.77 -6.87
CA MET A 86 -13.58 -3.82 -7.72
C MET A 86 -12.95 -4.51 -8.91
N ASN A 87 -12.67 -3.74 -9.95
CA ASN A 87 -12.03 -4.25 -11.16
C ASN A 87 -10.63 -4.76 -10.83
N PRO A 88 -10.28 -6.02 -11.22
CA PRO A 88 -8.95 -6.54 -10.93
C PRO A 88 -7.81 -5.72 -11.53
N ASP A 89 -8.01 -5.10 -12.69
CA ASP A 89 -6.99 -4.26 -13.30
C ASP A 89 -6.72 -3.01 -12.47
N MET A 90 -7.76 -2.43 -11.87
CA MET A 90 -7.60 -1.29 -10.97
C MET A 90 -6.85 -1.69 -9.71
N ALA A 91 -7.17 -2.86 -9.16
CA ALA A 91 -6.46 -3.37 -7.98
C ALA A 91 -4.99 -3.61 -8.31
N ALA A 92 -4.71 -4.18 -9.47
CA ALA A 92 -3.33 -4.43 -9.91
C ALA A 92 -2.55 -3.13 -10.07
N LYS A 93 -3.15 -2.12 -10.67
CA LYS A 93 -2.51 -0.80 -10.81
C LYS A 93 -2.25 -0.15 -9.46
N ALA A 94 -3.22 -0.24 -8.55
CA ALA A 94 -3.06 0.32 -7.20
C ALA A 94 -1.89 -0.33 -6.46
N ILE A 95 -1.81 -1.65 -6.50
CA ILE A 95 -0.73 -2.38 -5.82
C ILE A 95 0.62 -2.12 -6.48
N SER A 96 0.66 -2.01 -7.80
CA SER A 96 1.89 -1.66 -8.51
C SER A 96 2.38 -0.27 -8.10
N ALA A 97 1.47 0.70 -8.00
CA ALA A 97 1.81 2.04 -7.54
C ALA A 97 2.33 2.04 -6.11
N LEU A 98 1.68 1.28 -5.23
CA LEU A 98 2.12 1.15 -3.84
C LEU A 98 3.50 0.53 -3.76
N ARG A 99 3.73 -0.54 -4.51
CA ARG A 99 5.02 -1.23 -4.51
C ARG A 99 6.14 -0.32 -4.97
N ASP A 100 5.94 0.38 -6.09
CA ASP A 100 6.96 1.28 -6.64
C ASP A 100 7.30 2.39 -5.66
N GLU A 101 6.29 2.99 -5.04
CA GLU A 101 6.51 4.05 -4.05
C GLU A 101 7.21 3.52 -2.81
N ALA A 102 6.80 2.33 -2.34
CA ALA A 102 7.42 1.72 -1.16
C ALA A 102 8.88 1.37 -1.40
N ILE A 103 9.22 0.89 -2.60
CA ILE A 103 10.61 0.61 -2.96
C ILE A 103 11.42 1.90 -2.95
N ARG A 104 10.84 2.99 -3.45
CA ARG A 104 11.50 4.30 -3.44
C ARG A 104 11.76 4.80 -2.02
N LEU A 105 10.78 4.63 -1.14
CA LEU A 105 10.89 5.14 0.24
C LEU A 105 11.72 4.22 1.13
N TRP A 106 11.59 2.91 0.94
CA TRP A 106 12.19 1.90 1.82
C TRP A 106 12.89 0.82 0.99
N PRO A 107 14.01 1.16 0.34
CA PRO A 107 14.66 0.20 -0.57
C PRO A 107 15.18 -1.05 0.12
N ASP A 108 15.37 -1.00 1.44
CA ASP A 108 15.88 -2.14 2.21
C ASP A 108 14.78 -2.93 2.93
N ALA A 109 13.51 -2.65 2.64
CA ALA A 109 12.40 -3.32 3.33
C ALA A 109 12.10 -4.73 2.81
N GLY A 110 12.81 -5.19 1.79
CA GLY A 110 12.61 -6.55 1.28
C GLY A 110 11.45 -6.68 0.30
N ILE A 111 11.06 -5.60 -0.35
CA ILE A 111 9.99 -5.64 -1.34
C ILE A 111 10.55 -6.20 -2.64
N ARG A 112 9.91 -7.26 -3.16
CA ARG A 112 10.33 -7.88 -4.41
C ARG A 112 9.97 -6.96 -5.57
N ARG A 113 10.93 -6.79 -6.48
CA ARG A 113 10.73 -6.00 -7.68
C ARG A 113 10.19 -6.89 -8.77
N ASP A 114 9.41 -6.31 -9.68
CA ASP A 114 9.04 -7.01 -10.89
C ASP A 114 10.29 -7.22 -11.73
N ASP A 115 10.49 -8.47 -12.12
CA ASP A 115 11.58 -8.81 -13.02
C ASP A 115 11.00 -9.59 -14.18
N PRO A 116 10.87 -8.95 -15.35
CA PRO A 116 10.25 -9.62 -16.51
C PRO A 116 11.05 -10.79 -17.04
N HIS A 117 12.27 -10.97 -16.56
CA HIS A 117 13.12 -12.08 -16.99
C HIS A 117 13.00 -13.31 -16.11
N GLU A 118 12.29 -13.19 -15.02
CA GLU A 118 12.06 -14.31 -14.11
C GLU A 118 10.96 -15.22 -14.62
#